data_62a33d1a297d039a71abdfedc8cd88af
#
_entry.id   62a33d1a297d039a71abdfedc8cd88af
#
_cell.length_a   1.000
_cell.length_b   1.000
_cell.length_c   1.000
_cell.angle_alpha   90.00
_cell.angle_beta   90.00
_cell.angle_gamma   90.00
#
_symmetry.space_group_name_H-M   'P 1'
#
loop_
_entity.id
_entity.type
_entity.pdbx_description
1 polymer ?
#
loop_
_entity_poly.entity_id
_entity_poly.type
_entity_poly.pdbx_seq_one_letter_code
_entity_poly.pdbx_strand_id
1 'polypeptide(L)'
;MKRQGFTLIELLIVIAIIGIVAAIAIPNLLTALQKGKQKATMGDMKSLGLAIESYMTDLYMAPADANNASDLEAILSPFYIKVMPTQDGWGGPYNYVSQGTGDNQDLYSIISYGRGSQPNGGTVDVNPANSPYVVSSMTGFQNDIYFSNGNFTFAPKVK
;
A
#
# COMPACT_ATOMS: atom_id res chain seq x y z
N MET A 1 -56.78 -18.79 13.02
CA MET A 1 -55.54 -18.06 13.42
C MET A 1 -55.58 -16.70 12.78
N LYS A 2 -55.66 -15.62 13.53
CA LYS A 2 -55.57 -14.24 13.02
C LYS A 2 -54.12 -13.95 12.69
N ARG A 3 -53.77 -13.70 11.42
CA ARG A 3 -52.47 -13.21 11.02
C ARG A 3 -52.36 -11.75 11.45
N GLN A 4 -51.47 -11.45 12.37
CA GLN A 4 -51.14 -10.08 12.71
C GLN A 4 -50.28 -9.49 11.59
N GLY A 5 -50.75 -8.42 10.98
CA GLY A 5 -50.01 -7.69 9.96
C GLY A 5 -48.99 -6.73 10.61
N PHE A 6 -47.90 -6.42 9.89
CA PHE A 6 -46.87 -5.47 10.31
C PHE A 6 -47.43 -4.05 10.23
N THR A 7 -47.21 -3.24 11.24
CA THR A 7 -47.66 -1.84 11.22
C THR A 7 -46.66 -0.97 10.47
N LEU A 8 -47.14 0.10 9.86
CA LEU A 8 -46.28 1.07 9.12
C LEU A 8 -45.27 1.72 10.04
N ILE A 9 -45.62 1.98 11.31
CA ILE A 9 -44.73 2.58 12.28
C ILE A 9 -43.62 1.64 12.73
N GLU A 10 -43.86 0.33 12.84
CA GLU A 10 -42.81 -0.65 13.14
C GLU A 10 -41.76 -0.70 12.03
N LEU A 11 -42.17 -0.64 10.76
CA LEU A 11 -41.27 -0.59 9.64
C LEU A 11 -40.44 0.73 9.64
N LEU A 12 -41.10 1.85 9.93
CA LEU A 12 -40.47 3.17 9.94
C LEU A 12 -39.39 3.29 11.03
N ILE A 13 -39.66 2.75 12.22
CA ILE A 13 -38.67 2.73 13.30
C ILE A 13 -37.45 1.87 12.92
N VAL A 14 -37.66 0.72 12.32
CA VAL A 14 -36.57 -0.18 11.90
C VAL A 14 -35.66 0.49 10.88
N ILE A 15 -36.20 1.10 9.83
CA ILE A 15 -35.37 1.79 8.82
C ILE A 15 -34.65 3.00 9.41
N ALA A 16 -35.26 3.72 10.36
CA ALA A 16 -34.61 4.83 11.04
C ALA A 16 -33.39 4.37 11.86
N ILE A 17 -33.53 3.27 12.61
CA ILE A 17 -32.42 2.70 13.39
C ILE A 17 -31.31 2.21 12.47
N ILE A 18 -31.65 1.48 11.40
CA ILE A 18 -30.65 1.02 10.41
C ILE A 18 -29.91 2.20 9.79
N GLY A 19 -30.62 3.29 9.46
CA GLY A 19 -30.02 4.50 8.90
C GLY A 19 -29.00 5.14 9.83
N ILE A 20 -29.32 5.24 11.12
CA ILE A 20 -28.40 5.81 12.12
C ILE A 20 -27.14 4.93 12.30
N VAL A 21 -27.33 3.61 12.41
CA VAL A 21 -26.23 2.66 12.57
C VAL A 21 -25.33 2.67 11.33
N ALA A 22 -25.93 2.66 10.12
CA ALA A 22 -25.20 2.69 8.87
C ALA A 22 -24.38 3.98 8.71
N ALA A 23 -24.94 5.13 9.11
CA ALA A 23 -24.25 6.42 9.01
C ALA A 23 -22.94 6.45 9.82
N ILE A 24 -22.85 5.72 10.93
CA ILE A 24 -21.63 5.64 11.75
C ILE A 24 -20.73 4.51 11.26
N ALA A 25 -21.29 3.37 10.86
CA ALA A 25 -20.53 2.16 10.54
C ALA A 25 -19.80 2.27 9.19
N ILE A 26 -20.41 2.86 8.17
CA ILE A 26 -19.86 2.91 6.80
C ILE A 26 -18.53 3.67 6.75
N PRO A 27 -18.38 4.89 7.27
CA PRO A 27 -17.11 5.62 7.23
C PRO A 27 -15.98 4.89 7.96
N ASN A 28 -16.30 4.26 9.09
CA ASN A 28 -15.33 3.51 9.88
C ASN A 28 -14.86 2.25 9.13
N LEU A 29 -15.77 1.55 8.46
CA LEU A 29 -15.45 0.38 7.65
C LEU A 29 -14.54 0.76 6.47
N LEU A 30 -14.86 1.84 5.76
CA LEU A 30 -14.03 2.31 4.65
C LEU A 30 -12.62 2.65 5.11
N THR A 31 -12.47 3.31 6.25
CA THR A 31 -11.16 3.61 6.82
C THR A 31 -10.39 2.35 7.20
N ALA A 32 -11.05 1.36 7.78
CA ALA A 32 -10.44 0.08 8.13
C ALA A 32 -9.98 -0.69 6.89
N LEU A 33 -10.77 -0.69 5.82
CA LEU A 33 -10.39 -1.29 4.53
C LEU A 33 -9.13 -0.61 3.94
N GLN A 34 -9.06 0.72 3.98
CA GLN A 34 -7.88 1.44 3.48
C GLN A 34 -6.63 1.13 4.30
N LYS A 35 -6.75 1.05 5.64
CA LYS A 35 -5.64 0.62 6.50
C LYS A 35 -5.19 -0.81 6.20
N GLY A 36 -6.11 -1.72 5.90
CA GLY A 36 -5.79 -3.08 5.49
C GLY A 36 -4.96 -3.11 4.20
N LYS A 37 -5.41 -2.38 3.18
CA LYS A 37 -4.68 -2.23 1.91
C LYS A 37 -3.28 -1.66 2.10
N GLN A 38 -3.15 -0.62 2.92
CA GLN A 38 -1.87 0.01 3.23
C GLN A 38 -0.90 -0.96 3.92
N LYS A 39 -1.39 -1.75 4.89
CA LYS A 39 -0.57 -2.77 5.56
C LYS A 39 -0.16 -3.89 4.61
N ALA A 40 -1.03 -4.33 3.72
CA ALA A 40 -0.70 -5.31 2.69
C ALA A 40 0.42 -4.79 1.79
N THR A 41 0.27 -3.56 1.25
CA THR A 41 1.30 -2.90 0.44
C THR A 41 2.66 -2.86 1.14
N MET A 42 2.69 -2.45 2.42
CA MET A 42 3.94 -2.43 3.18
C MET A 42 4.52 -3.83 3.41
N GLY A 43 3.68 -4.84 3.56
CA GLY A 43 4.10 -6.23 3.65
C GLY A 43 4.76 -6.71 2.36
N ASP A 44 4.12 -6.42 1.23
CA ASP A 44 4.63 -6.75 -0.11
C ASP A 44 5.97 -6.06 -0.39
N MET A 45 6.09 -4.77 -0.08
CA MET A 45 7.34 -4.01 -0.24
C MET A 45 8.48 -4.60 0.58
N LYS A 46 8.21 -5.09 1.81
CA LYS A 46 9.22 -5.82 2.59
C LYS A 46 9.64 -7.12 1.95
N SER A 47 8.69 -7.88 1.42
CA SER A 47 8.98 -9.14 0.73
C SER A 47 9.82 -8.91 -0.52
N LEU A 48 9.51 -7.87 -1.28
CA LEU A 48 10.31 -7.43 -2.43
C LEU A 48 11.72 -7.01 -1.99
N GLY A 49 11.82 -6.21 -0.94
CA GLY A 49 13.11 -5.78 -0.40
C GLY A 49 13.99 -6.94 0.01
N LEU A 50 13.45 -7.95 0.71
CA LEU A 50 14.19 -9.15 1.07
C LEU A 50 14.68 -9.93 -0.16
N ALA A 51 13.87 -10.03 -1.22
CA ALA A 51 14.28 -10.69 -2.46
C ALA A 51 15.41 -9.94 -3.16
N ILE A 52 15.34 -8.60 -3.20
CA ILE A 52 16.40 -7.75 -3.77
C ILE A 52 17.68 -7.88 -2.95
N GLU A 53 17.60 -7.84 -1.62
CA GLU A 53 18.76 -8.00 -0.75
C GLU A 53 19.41 -9.37 -0.89
N SER A 54 18.61 -10.43 -1.09
CA SER A 54 19.14 -11.75 -1.39
C SER A 54 19.88 -11.78 -2.74
N TYR A 55 19.31 -11.14 -3.77
CA TYR A 55 19.97 -10.95 -5.07
C TYR A 55 21.28 -10.18 -4.93
N MET A 56 21.27 -9.08 -4.17
CA MET A 56 22.46 -8.26 -3.91
C MET A 56 23.55 -9.01 -3.14
N THR A 57 23.16 -9.93 -2.27
CA THR A 57 24.12 -10.77 -1.53
C THR A 57 24.88 -11.70 -2.48
N ASP A 58 24.22 -12.21 -3.53
CA ASP A 58 24.82 -13.11 -4.50
C ASP A 58 25.63 -12.39 -5.59
N LEU A 59 25.16 -11.23 -6.04
CA LEU A 59 25.69 -10.53 -7.19
C LEU A 59 26.40 -9.20 -6.87
N TYR A 60 26.40 -8.80 -5.60
CA TYR A 60 27.03 -7.55 -5.10
C TYR A 60 26.50 -6.27 -5.75
N MET A 61 25.34 -6.32 -6.38
CA MET A 61 24.69 -5.15 -7.01
C MET A 61 23.17 -5.29 -6.98
N ALA A 62 22.48 -4.17 -6.94
CA ALA A 62 21.02 -4.14 -7.12
C ALA A 62 20.65 -4.44 -8.59
N PRO A 63 19.45 -5.01 -8.85
CA PRO A 63 18.97 -5.22 -10.22
C PRO A 63 18.98 -3.92 -11.04
N ALA A 64 19.87 -3.78 -12.01
CA ALA A 64 20.11 -2.50 -12.70
C ALA A 64 19.14 -2.24 -13.87
N ASP A 65 18.66 -3.29 -14.53
CA ASP A 65 17.86 -3.18 -15.76
C ASP A 65 16.35 -3.15 -15.50
N ALA A 66 15.94 -3.04 -14.23
CA ALA A 66 14.53 -2.99 -13.86
C ALA A 66 14.10 -1.53 -13.65
N ASN A 67 13.09 -1.09 -14.40
CA ASN A 67 12.47 0.22 -14.23
C ASN A 67 11.07 0.15 -13.61
N ASN A 68 10.52 -1.04 -13.55
CA ASN A 68 9.19 -1.31 -13.01
C ASN A 68 9.11 -2.71 -12.38
N ALA A 69 7.98 -3.01 -11.75
CA ALA A 69 7.77 -4.29 -11.09
C ALA A 69 7.84 -5.50 -12.03
N SER A 70 7.42 -5.36 -13.29
CA SER A 70 7.44 -6.47 -14.24
C SER A 70 8.85 -6.84 -14.69
N ASP A 71 9.72 -5.83 -14.91
CA ASP A 71 11.11 -6.07 -15.22
C ASP A 71 11.85 -6.71 -14.06
N LEU A 72 11.54 -6.25 -12.84
CA LEU A 72 12.08 -6.80 -11.60
C LEU A 72 11.64 -8.25 -11.37
N GLU A 73 10.40 -8.59 -11.73
CA GLU A 73 9.88 -9.95 -11.67
C GLU A 73 10.70 -10.92 -12.53
N ALA A 74 11.06 -10.50 -13.75
CA ALA A 74 11.86 -11.31 -14.65
C ALA A 74 13.26 -11.63 -14.09
N ILE A 75 13.81 -10.74 -13.26
CA ILE A 75 15.13 -10.92 -12.64
C ILE A 75 15.04 -11.75 -11.36
N LEU A 76 14.07 -11.49 -10.50
CA LEU A 76 13.99 -12.08 -9.17
C LEU A 76 13.25 -13.43 -9.13
N SER A 77 12.27 -13.62 -10.01
CA SER A 77 11.45 -14.83 -10.04
C SER A 77 12.08 -15.91 -10.94
N PRO A 78 12.00 -17.19 -10.60
CA PRO A 78 11.44 -17.75 -9.35
C PRO A 78 12.48 -17.93 -8.24
N PHE A 79 13.73 -17.50 -8.43
CA PHE A 79 14.86 -17.90 -7.60
C PHE A 79 14.86 -17.19 -6.24
N TYR A 80 14.74 -15.86 -6.23
CA TYR A 80 14.77 -15.05 -5.00
C TYR A 80 13.37 -14.83 -4.43
N ILE A 81 12.35 -14.84 -5.28
CA ILE A 81 10.95 -14.79 -4.88
C ILE A 81 10.10 -15.66 -5.80
N LYS A 82 9.30 -16.54 -5.22
CA LYS A 82 8.50 -17.49 -6.00
C LYS A 82 7.34 -16.82 -6.74
N VAL A 83 6.67 -15.91 -6.09
CA VAL A 83 5.56 -15.13 -6.65
C VAL A 83 5.79 -13.69 -6.22
N MET A 84 6.05 -12.84 -7.18
CA MET A 84 6.33 -11.44 -6.93
C MET A 84 5.04 -10.63 -6.96
N PRO A 85 4.75 -9.80 -5.93
CA PRO A 85 3.66 -8.83 -5.99
C PRO A 85 4.06 -7.71 -6.97
N THR A 86 3.28 -7.55 -8.04
CA THR A 86 3.50 -6.52 -9.05
C THR A 86 2.63 -5.28 -8.84
N GLN A 87 1.58 -5.40 -8.00
CA GLN A 87 0.62 -4.34 -7.71
C GLN A 87 0.46 -4.16 -6.21
N ASP A 88 0.26 -2.93 -5.80
CA ASP A 88 -0.02 -2.58 -4.42
C ASP A 88 -1.47 -2.92 -4.00
N GLY A 89 -1.81 -2.70 -2.75
CA GLY A 89 -3.15 -2.97 -2.21
C GLY A 89 -4.28 -2.17 -2.86
N TRP A 90 -3.98 -1.18 -3.66
CA TRP A 90 -4.96 -0.38 -4.42
C TRP A 90 -5.00 -0.75 -5.91
N GLY A 91 -4.12 -1.66 -6.35
CA GLY A 91 -4.02 -2.11 -7.74
C GLY A 91 -3.09 -1.24 -8.59
N GLY A 92 -2.36 -0.31 -7.98
CA GLY A 92 -1.30 0.46 -8.63
C GLY A 92 -0.03 -0.37 -8.77
N PRO A 93 0.78 -0.18 -9.84
CA PRO A 93 2.04 -0.88 -9.97
C PRO A 93 3.07 -0.38 -8.95
N TYR A 94 3.93 -1.27 -8.48
CA TYR A 94 5.15 -0.85 -7.79
C TYR A 94 6.14 -0.27 -8.80
N ASN A 95 6.77 0.83 -8.43
CA ASN A 95 7.91 1.38 -9.17
C ASN A 95 9.19 1.00 -8.45
N TYR A 96 10.17 0.60 -9.24
CA TYR A 96 11.50 0.27 -8.77
C TYR A 96 12.50 1.24 -9.38
N VAL A 97 13.41 1.72 -8.59
CA VAL A 97 14.51 2.58 -9.01
C VAL A 97 15.78 2.05 -8.36
N SER A 98 16.76 1.66 -9.17
CA SER A 98 18.12 1.43 -8.72
C SER A 98 18.96 2.67 -8.98
N GLN A 99 19.76 3.08 -8.01
CA GLN A 99 20.73 4.17 -8.21
C GLN A 99 22.09 3.57 -8.57
N GLY A 100 22.16 2.84 -9.68
CA GLY A 100 23.31 2.06 -10.01
C GLY A 100 23.93 2.36 -11.35
N THR A 101 24.65 3.49 -11.45
CA THR A 101 25.73 3.64 -12.41
C THR A 101 27.00 4.01 -11.65
N GLY A 102 28.04 3.19 -11.73
CA GLY A 102 29.31 3.40 -11.04
C GLY A 102 29.40 2.72 -9.67
N ASP A 103 30.07 3.35 -8.72
CA ASP A 103 30.42 2.78 -7.41
C ASP A 103 29.23 2.64 -6.42
N ASN A 104 28.01 3.05 -6.79
CA ASN A 104 26.81 3.02 -5.95
C ASN A 104 25.73 2.03 -6.45
N GLN A 105 26.13 0.87 -6.94
CA GLN A 105 25.20 -0.16 -7.44
C GLN A 105 24.46 -0.91 -6.33
N ASP A 106 24.61 -0.50 -5.09
CA ASP A 106 24.01 -1.08 -3.89
C ASP A 106 22.76 -0.34 -3.38
N LEU A 107 22.33 0.72 -4.08
CA LEU A 107 21.19 1.51 -3.67
C LEU A 107 19.94 1.22 -4.52
N TYR A 108 18.85 0.91 -3.86
CA TYR A 108 17.55 0.71 -4.52
C TYR A 108 16.41 1.35 -3.74
N SER A 109 15.32 1.63 -4.45
CA SER A 109 14.08 2.10 -3.86
C SER A 109 12.88 1.44 -4.52
N ILE A 110 11.92 1.03 -3.71
CA ILE A 110 10.61 0.54 -4.12
C ILE A 110 9.60 1.61 -3.72
N ILE A 111 8.71 1.98 -4.63
CA ILE A 111 7.75 3.05 -4.44
C ILE A 111 6.35 2.54 -4.74
N SER A 112 5.42 2.77 -3.83
CA SER A 112 3.98 2.68 -4.07
C SER A 112 3.38 4.08 -4.00
N TYR A 113 2.58 4.44 -5.00
CA TYR A 113 1.87 5.73 -5.04
C TYR A 113 0.57 5.74 -4.23
N GLY A 114 0.36 4.73 -3.39
CA GLY A 114 -0.81 4.65 -2.54
C GLY A 114 -2.12 4.65 -3.33
N ARG A 115 -3.18 5.11 -2.68
CA ARG A 115 -4.51 5.20 -3.29
C ARG A 115 -4.57 6.17 -4.48
N GLY A 116 -3.63 7.10 -4.59
CA GLY A 116 -3.58 8.10 -5.66
C GLY A 116 -3.20 7.54 -7.02
N SER A 117 -2.52 6.39 -7.06
CA SER A 117 -2.02 5.72 -8.27
C SER A 117 -1.19 6.60 -9.21
N GLN A 118 -0.71 7.73 -8.74
CA GLN A 118 0.10 8.72 -9.46
C GLN A 118 1.26 9.19 -8.58
N PRO A 119 2.42 9.49 -9.17
CA PRO A 119 3.51 10.11 -8.43
C PRO A 119 3.04 11.34 -7.68
N ASN A 120 3.35 11.41 -6.39
CA ASN A 120 2.91 12.50 -5.52
C ASN A 120 1.39 12.71 -5.50
N GLY A 121 0.58 11.66 -5.42
CA GLY A 121 -0.89 11.56 -5.40
C GLY A 121 -1.72 12.76 -4.98
N GLY A 122 -1.26 13.93 -5.33
CA GLY A 122 -1.74 15.25 -4.96
C GLY A 122 -1.02 15.79 -3.73
N THR A 123 0.02 16.61 -3.93
CA THR A 123 0.51 17.59 -2.93
C THR A 123 1.05 17.08 -1.59
N VAL A 124 1.62 15.90 -1.50
CA VAL A 124 2.33 15.54 -0.28
C VAL A 124 3.81 15.79 -0.47
N ASP A 125 4.32 16.65 0.37
CA ASP A 125 5.74 16.92 0.55
C ASP A 125 6.42 15.59 0.95
N VAL A 126 7.08 14.96 -0.01
CA VAL A 126 7.82 13.69 0.18
C VAL A 126 9.12 14.00 0.91
N ASN A 127 9.02 14.75 2.00
CA ASN A 127 10.17 15.06 2.83
C ASN A 127 10.40 13.91 3.81
N PRO A 128 11.52 13.18 3.71
CA PRO A 128 11.86 12.11 4.64
C PRO A 128 11.86 12.55 6.11
N ALA A 129 12.08 13.84 6.37
CA ALA A 129 11.99 14.41 7.72
C ALA A 129 10.56 14.32 8.31
N ASN A 130 9.54 14.19 7.47
CA ASN A 130 8.14 14.01 7.89
C ASN A 130 7.73 12.53 8.04
N SER A 131 8.67 11.60 7.93
CA SER A 131 8.42 10.17 8.14
C SER A 131 8.66 9.78 9.61
N PRO A 132 7.87 8.88 10.19
CA PRO A 132 6.64 8.31 9.64
C PRO A 132 5.45 9.27 9.76
N TYR A 133 4.64 9.38 8.72
CA TYR A 133 3.45 10.25 8.73
C TYR A 133 2.23 9.58 9.37
N VAL A 134 1.32 10.39 9.90
CA VAL A 134 0.07 9.91 10.51
C VAL A 134 -1.09 10.06 9.54
N VAL A 135 -1.75 8.95 9.24
CA VAL A 135 -2.97 8.95 8.44
C VAL A 135 -4.15 9.29 9.34
N SER A 136 -4.60 10.54 9.29
CA SER A 136 -5.75 11.06 10.06
C SER A 136 -7.03 11.18 9.23
N SER A 137 -6.93 11.12 7.90
CA SER A 137 -8.05 11.29 6.98
C SER A 137 -7.94 10.36 5.78
N MET A 138 -9.02 10.26 4.99
CA MET A 138 -9.04 9.46 3.75
C MET A 138 -8.03 9.94 2.69
N THR A 139 -7.64 11.21 2.74
CA THR A 139 -6.60 11.77 1.86
C THR A 139 -5.20 11.28 2.21
N GLY A 140 -4.95 10.95 3.47
CA GLY A 140 -3.66 10.41 3.90
C GLY A 140 -3.30 9.04 3.30
N PHE A 141 -4.28 8.32 2.74
CA PHE A 141 -4.02 7.09 1.99
C PHE A 141 -3.57 7.33 0.54
N GLN A 142 -3.58 8.57 0.08
CA GLN A 142 -3.05 8.96 -1.24
C GLN A 142 -1.55 9.21 -1.20
N ASN A 143 -0.96 9.25 -0.02
CA ASN A 143 0.47 9.48 0.14
C ASN A 143 1.27 8.29 -0.36
N ASP A 144 2.39 8.59 -0.98
CA ASP A 144 3.35 7.60 -1.44
C ASP A 144 3.99 6.86 -0.27
N ILE A 145 4.45 5.65 -0.53
CA ILE A 145 5.22 4.84 0.41
C ILE A 145 6.55 4.52 -0.25
N TYR A 146 7.65 4.86 0.42
CA TYR A 146 9.01 4.60 -0.04
C TYR A 146 9.69 3.58 0.86
N PHE A 147 10.25 2.56 0.25
CA PHE A 147 11.09 1.57 0.90
C PHE A 147 12.43 1.55 0.19
N SER A 148 13.52 1.77 0.92
CA SER A 148 14.86 1.85 0.36
C SER A 148 15.84 1.11 1.26
N ASN A 149 16.67 0.27 0.68
CA ASN A 149 17.75 -0.44 1.36
C ASN A 149 17.30 -1.08 2.68
N GLY A 150 16.25 -1.90 2.63
CA GLY A 150 15.75 -2.64 3.78
C GLY A 150 14.84 -1.86 4.74
N ASN A 151 14.64 -0.56 4.54
CA ASN A 151 13.88 0.27 5.46
C ASN A 151 12.83 1.14 4.77
N PHE A 152 11.74 1.45 5.49
CA PHE A 152 10.81 2.48 5.06
C PHE A 152 11.41 3.87 5.32
N THR A 153 11.70 4.59 4.23
CA THR A 153 12.20 5.96 4.31
C THR A 153 11.08 6.98 4.38
N PHE A 154 9.94 6.69 3.76
CA PHE A 154 8.72 7.48 3.88
C PHE A 154 7.52 6.53 3.94
N ALA A 155 6.84 6.47 5.08
CA ALA A 155 5.75 5.51 5.30
C ALA A 155 4.78 5.97 6.38
N PRO A 156 3.54 5.45 6.35
CA PRO A 156 2.57 5.70 7.41
C PRO A 156 3.00 5.03 8.72
N LYS A 157 2.70 5.71 9.83
CA LYS A 157 2.88 5.13 11.16
C LYS A 157 1.88 3.98 11.34
N VAL A 158 2.39 2.78 11.42
CA VAL A 158 1.58 1.59 11.72
C VAL A 158 1.32 1.56 13.24
N LYS A 159 0.02 1.66 13.61
CA LYS A 159 -0.45 1.40 14.96
C LYS A 159 -1.09 0.05 15.04
#